data_6e44ab41f6a11ce04617a30f00f1c15e
#
_entry.id   6e44ab41f6a11ce04617a30f00f1c15e
#
_cell.length_a   1.000
_cell.length_b   1.000
_cell.length_c   1.000
_cell.angle_alpha   90.00
_cell.angle_beta   90.00
_cell.angle_gamma   90.00
#
_symmetry.space_group_name_H-M   'P 1'
#
loop_
_entity.id
_entity.type
_entity.pdbx_description
1 polymer ?
#
loop_
_entity_poly.entity_id
_entity_poly.type
_entity_poly.pdbx_seq_one_letter_code
_entity_poly.pdbx_strand_id
1 'polypeptide(L)'
;ETSVVEGLSRPTDRGTHGDAPDIYRCACRGLAEELGLRESADFSAADITFLSFGVSTQYALWALRGIVKIKRDVSDVVARWDNGVKDKFENQDILPVPFTPQDVASFVFTHQSFSLKPTIYHALVHEFGREHVDAVIASY
;
A
#
# COMPACT_ATOMS: atom_id res chain seq x y z
N GLU A 1 9.10 -6.60 -2.02
CA GLU A 1 8.52 -5.27 -1.85
C GLU A 1 7.06 -5.33 -2.23
N THR A 2 6.17 -5.28 -1.28
CA THR A 2 4.72 -5.31 -1.51
C THR A 2 4.15 -3.94 -1.21
N SER A 3 4.33 -3.01 -2.11
CA SER A 3 3.48 -1.84 -2.17
C SER A 3 2.78 -1.87 -3.52
N VAL A 4 1.48 -1.73 -3.51
CA VAL A 4 0.75 -1.41 -4.72
C VAL A 4 1.20 -0.02 -5.18
N VAL A 5 1.86 0.06 -6.33
CA VAL A 5 2.31 1.32 -6.92
C VAL A 5 1.59 1.52 -8.23
N GLU A 6 0.59 2.39 -8.22
CA GLU A 6 -0.26 2.60 -9.38
C GLU A 6 -0.19 4.03 -9.90
N GLY A 7 -0.07 4.18 -11.21
CA GLY A 7 -0.08 5.49 -11.87
C GLY A 7 -1.49 6.01 -12.11
N LEU A 8 -1.74 7.25 -11.71
CA LEU A 8 -3.03 7.92 -11.94
C LEU A 8 -3.30 8.10 -13.44
N SER A 9 -4.38 7.51 -13.93
CA SER A 9 -4.74 7.48 -15.36
C SER A 9 -6.07 8.16 -15.65
N ARG A 10 -6.09 9.19 -16.52
CA ARG A 10 -7.33 9.85 -16.91
C ARG A 10 -8.38 8.92 -17.55
N PRO A 11 -8.04 8.00 -18.45
CA PRO A 11 -9.03 7.12 -19.05
C PRO A 11 -9.66 6.11 -18.10
N THR A 12 -8.86 5.54 -17.18
CA THR A 12 -9.28 4.43 -16.31
C THR A 12 -9.77 4.88 -14.94
N ASP A 13 -9.25 6.00 -14.43
CA ASP A 13 -9.54 6.49 -13.07
C ASP A 13 -10.48 7.69 -13.07
N ARG A 14 -11.41 7.76 -14.02
CA ARG A 14 -12.39 8.85 -14.10
C ARG A 14 -13.26 8.93 -12.85
N GLY A 15 -13.31 10.10 -12.26
CA GLY A 15 -14.21 10.39 -11.16
C GLY A 15 -15.68 10.50 -11.61
N THR A 16 -16.58 10.41 -10.67
CA THR A 16 -18.04 10.59 -10.90
C THR A 16 -18.41 12.04 -11.20
N HIS A 17 -17.52 13.00 -10.91
CA HIS A 17 -17.76 14.43 -11.04
C HIS A 17 -16.73 15.08 -11.98
N GLY A 18 -16.82 14.78 -13.28
CA GLY A 18 -16.00 15.40 -14.32
C GLY A 18 -14.83 14.55 -14.81
N ASP A 19 -13.91 15.16 -15.58
CA ASP A 19 -12.78 14.47 -16.22
C ASP A 19 -11.53 14.36 -15.33
N ALA A 20 -11.59 14.83 -14.10
CA ALA A 20 -10.47 14.72 -13.17
C ALA A 20 -10.30 13.25 -12.72
N PRO A 21 -9.07 12.73 -12.69
CA PRO A 21 -8.81 11.42 -12.16
C PRO A 21 -9.16 11.33 -10.67
N ASP A 22 -9.71 10.20 -10.26
CA ASP A 22 -10.08 9.89 -8.89
C ASP A 22 -9.01 9.00 -8.25
N ILE A 23 -8.39 9.48 -7.19
CA ILE A 23 -7.32 8.78 -6.48
C ILE A 23 -7.81 7.47 -5.83
N TYR A 24 -9.08 7.40 -5.40
CA TYR A 24 -9.65 6.17 -4.85
C TYR A 24 -9.83 5.11 -5.95
N ARG A 25 -10.27 5.51 -7.14
CA ARG A 25 -10.37 4.59 -8.28
C ARG A 25 -9.01 4.08 -8.72
N CYS A 26 -7.99 4.93 -8.73
CA CYS A 26 -6.62 4.52 -8.96
C CYS A 26 -6.17 3.47 -7.93
N ALA A 27 -6.38 3.73 -6.65
CA ALA A 27 -6.04 2.77 -5.58
C ALA A 27 -6.82 1.45 -5.73
N CYS A 28 -8.13 1.51 -5.99
CA CYS A 28 -8.95 0.31 -6.22
C CYS A 28 -8.46 -0.50 -7.41
N ARG A 29 -8.06 0.16 -8.49
CA ARG A 29 -7.50 -0.50 -9.67
C ARG A 29 -6.18 -1.21 -9.34
N GLY A 30 -5.23 -0.53 -8.70
CA GLY A 30 -3.98 -1.14 -8.29
C GLY A 30 -4.18 -2.36 -7.37
N LEU A 31 -5.06 -2.26 -6.38
CA LEU A 31 -5.40 -3.38 -5.51
C LEU A 31 -5.98 -4.58 -6.28
N ALA A 32 -6.77 -4.32 -7.33
CA ALA A 32 -7.33 -5.38 -8.16
C ALA A 32 -6.28 -6.00 -9.11
N GLU A 33 -5.45 -5.18 -9.74
CA GLU A 33 -4.47 -5.62 -10.74
C GLU A 33 -3.27 -6.33 -10.11
N GLU A 34 -2.79 -5.86 -8.95
CA GLU A 34 -1.61 -6.43 -8.29
C GLU A 34 -1.95 -7.50 -7.23
N LEU A 35 -3.08 -7.41 -6.53
CA LEU A 35 -3.43 -8.31 -5.44
C LEU A 35 -4.73 -9.12 -5.68
N GLY A 36 -5.44 -8.88 -6.78
CA GLY A 36 -6.70 -9.53 -7.06
C GLY A 36 -7.84 -9.16 -6.10
N LEU A 37 -7.72 -8.05 -5.38
CA LEU A 37 -8.72 -7.59 -4.44
C LEU A 37 -9.85 -6.84 -5.15
N ARG A 38 -11.08 -6.98 -4.65
CA ARG A 38 -12.28 -6.39 -5.27
C ARG A 38 -12.97 -5.44 -4.31
N GLU A 39 -13.24 -4.24 -4.79
CA GLU A 39 -14.13 -3.31 -4.10
C GLU A 39 -15.49 -3.96 -3.81
N SER A 40 -16.10 -3.62 -2.71
CA SER A 40 -17.35 -4.17 -2.16
C SER A 40 -17.28 -5.60 -1.63
N ALA A 41 -16.36 -6.43 -2.08
CA ALA A 41 -16.18 -7.80 -1.60
C ALA A 41 -15.07 -7.91 -0.53
N ASP A 42 -13.94 -7.27 -0.77
CA ASP A 42 -12.75 -7.40 0.07
C ASP A 42 -12.46 -6.11 0.87
N PHE A 43 -12.86 -4.97 0.35
CA PHE A 43 -12.74 -3.64 0.97
C PHE A 43 -13.78 -2.68 0.37
N SER A 44 -13.87 -1.48 0.94
CA SER A 44 -14.63 -0.34 0.40
C SER A 44 -13.76 0.91 0.35
N ALA A 45 -14.21 1.96 -0.31
CA ALA A 45 -13.49 3.23 -0.32
C ALA A 45 -13.24 3.79 1.10
N ALA A 46 -14.14 3.52 2.06
CA ALA A 46 -13.97 3.93 3.45
C ALA A 46 -12.85 3.17 4.20
N ASP A 47 -12.42 2.02 3.67
CA ASP A 47 -11.33 1.24 4.23
C ASP A 47 -9.94 1.72 3.71
N ILE A 48 -9.91 2.66 2.75
CA ILE A 48 -8.70 3.27 2.21
C ILE A 48 -8.43 4.58 2.94
N THR A 49 -7.26 4.70 3.56
CA THR A 49 -6.81 5.93 4.22
C THR A 49 -5.54 6.44 3.57
N PHE A 50 -5.57 7.63 2.98
CA PHE A 50 -4.38 8.30 2.50
C PHE A 50 -3.68 9.02 3.66
N LEU A 51 -2.39 8.73 3.84
CA LEU A 51 -1.60 9.15 5.00
C LEU A 51 -0.65 10.30 4.71
N SER A 52 -0.10 10.33 3.51
CA SER A 52 0.86 11.37 3.14
C SER A 52 0.90 11.60 1.64
N PHE A 53 1.23 12.84 1.29
CA PHE A 53 1.53 13.27 -0.07
C PHE A 53 2.95 13.82 -0.11
N GLY A 54 3.75 13.42 -1.08
CA GLY A 54 5.14 13.83 -1.15
C GLY A 54 5.70 13.81 -2.57
N VAL A 55 6.91 14.34 -2.70
CA VAL A 55 7.66 14.37 -3.96
C VAL A 55 8.96 13.62 -3.77
N SER A 56 9.23 12.68 -4.65
CA SER A 56 10.58 12.14 -4.82
C SER A 56 11.37 13.06 -5.73
N THR A 57 12.30 13.82 -5.17
CA THR A 57 13.13 14.73 -5.96
C THR A 57 14.09 13.99 -6.88
N GLN A 58 14.48 12.77 -6.52
CA GLN A 58 15.34 11.92 -7.32
C GLN A 58 14.70 11.49 -8.64
N TYR A 59 13.40 11.21 -8.61
CA TYR A 59 12.64 10.68 -9.77
C TYR A 59 11.64 11.69 -10.32
N ALA A 60 11.55 12.89 -9.74
CA ALA A 60 10.53 13.91 -10.06
C ALA A 60 9.09 13.34 -10.02
N LEU A 61 8.81 12.43 -9.10
CA LEU A 61 7.53 11.77 -8.97
C LEU A 61 6.76 12.28 -7.76
N TRP A 62 5.49 12.57 -7.97
CA TRP A 62 4.53 12.79 -6.90
C TRP A 62 3.99 11.45 -6.41
N ALA A 63 3.96 11.28 -5.10
CA ALA A 63 3.45 10.05 -4.49
C ALA A 63 2.42 10.36 -3.43
N LEU A 64 1.24 9.77 -3.56
CA LEU A 64 0.23 9.71 -2.51
C LEU A 64 0.33 8.32 -1.86
N ARG A 65 0.52 8.29 -0.55
CA ARG A 65 0.72 7.06 0.22
C ARG A 65 -0.45 6.81 1.13
N GLY A 66 -0.88 5.57 1.19
CA GLY A 66 -2.03 5.19 2.01
C GLY A 66 -1.94 3.75 2.50
N ILE A 67 -2.94 3.39 3.27
CA ILE A 67 -3.21 2.01 3.72
C ILE A 67 -4.62 1.62 3.33
N VAL A 68 -4.85 0.33 3.19
CA VAL A 68 -6.18 -0.25 3.05
C VAL A 68 -6.39 -1.34 4.09
N LYS A 69 -7.55 -1.33 4.75
CA LYS A 69 -7.98 -2.40 5.66
C LYS A 69 -8.85 -3.38 4.88
N ILE A 70 -8.38 -4.61 4.70
CA ILE A 70 -9.08 -5.63 3.93
C ILE A 70 -9.84 -6.60 4.85
N LYS A 71 -10.97 -7.11 4.35
CA LYS A 71 -11.87 -8.06 5.05
C LYS A 71 -11.57 -9.49 4.62
N ARG A 72 -10.28 -9.84 4.54
CA ARG A 72 -9.80 -11.16 4.13
C ARG A 72 -8.62 -11.58 4.96
N ASP A 73 -8.49 -12.88 5.14
CA ASP A 73 -7.30 -13.45 5.71
C ASP A 73 -6.13 -13.33 4.73
N VAL A 74 -4.93 -13.18 5.25
CA VAL A 74 -3.71 -13.04 4.44
C VAL A 74 -3.49 -14.26 3.53
N SER A 75 -3.85 -15.45 3.98
CA SER A 75 -3.79 -16.68 3.18
C SER A 75 -4.65 -16.63 1.92
N ASP A 76 -5.85 -16.00 2.00
CA ASP A 76 -6.72 -15.81 0.84
C ASP A 76 -6.10 -14.84 -0.17
N VAL A 77 -5.42 -13.80 0.30
CA VAL A 77 -4.75 -12.82 -0.57
C VAL A 77 -3.59 -13.50 -1.29
N VAL A 78 -2.75 -14.24 -0.56
CA VAL A 78 -1.62 -15.00 -1.15
C VAL A 78 -2.14 -16.01 -2.17
N ALA A 79 -3.16 -16.80 -1.82
CA ALA A 79 -3.72 -17.79 -2.75
C ALA A 79 -4.28 -17.16 -4.04
N ARG A 80 -4.90 -15.99 -3.97
CA ARG A 80 -5.37 -15.27 -5.16
C ARG A 80 -4.21 -14.79 -6.02
N TRP A 81 -3.20 -14.22 -5.40
CA TRP A 81 -2.00 -13.77 -6.08
C TRP A 81 -1.30 -14.95 -6.78
N ASP A 82 -1.17 -16.11 -6.11
CA ASP A 82 -0.60 -17.33 -6.68
C ASP A 82 -1.37 -17.86 -7.88
N ASN A 83 -2.70 -17.77 -7.85
CA ASN A 83 -3.58 -18.18 -8.94
C ASN A 83 -3.51 -17.26 -10.17
N GLY A 84 -2.80 -16.15 -10.10
CA GLY A 84 -2.54 -15.22 -11.18
C GLY A 84 -3.37 -13.95 -11.07
N VAL A 85 -2.68 -12.86 -10.79
CA VAL A 85 -3.18 -11.49 -10.91
C VAL A 85 -2.67 -10.88 -12.21
N LYS A 86 -3.27 -9.76 -12.64
CA LYS A 86 -2.94 -9.14 -13.94
C LYS A 86 -1.47 -8.75 -14.03
N ASP A 87 -0.94 -8.15 -12.97
CA ASP A 87 0.41 -7.59 -12.94
C ASP A 87 1.37 -8.40 -12.04
N LYS A 88 1.19 -9.72 -11.99
CA LYS A 88 1.99 -10.65 -11.17
C LYS A 88 3.49 -10.54 -11.41
N PHE A 89 3.91 -10.20 -12.62
CA PHE A 89 5.32 -10.08 -12.99
C PHE A 89 6.02 -8.86 -12.37
N GLU A 90 5.30 -7.90 -11.84
CA GLU A 90 5.87 -6.75 -11.13
C GLU A 90 6.38 -7.13 -9.74
N ASN A 91 5.82 -8.18 -9.13
CA ASN A 91 6.18 -8.66 -7.81
C ASN A 91 6.61 -10.13 -7.87
N GLN A 92 7.73 -10.46 -7.23
CA GLN A 92 8.25 -11.83 -7.21
C GLN A 92 7.54 -12.69 -6.16
N ASP A 93 7.12 -12.11 -5.04
CA ASP A 93 6.51 -12.82 -3.92
C ASP A 93 5.71 -11.86 -3.03
N ILE A 94 4.76 -12.40 -2.27
CA ILE A 94 4.07 -11.70 -1.18
C ILE A 94 4.58 -12.24 0.15
N LEU A 95 5.21 -11.39 0.93
CA LEU A 95 5.74 -11.73 2.26
C LEU A 95 4.84 -11.11 3.34
N PRO A 96 3.98 -11.90 3.99
CA PRO A 96 3.19 -11.42 5.12
C PRO A 96 4.07 -11.08 6.31
N VAL A 97 3.89 -9.89 6.87
CA VAL A 97 4.59 -9.45 8.08
C VAL A 97 3.54 -9.08 9.13
N PRO A 98 3.66 -9.55 10.39
CA PRO A 98 2.77 -9.08 11.45
C PRO A 98 2.82 -7.56 11.56
N PHE A 99 1.66 -6.92 11.58
CA PHE A 99 1.60 -5.46 11.60
C PHE A 99 1.77 -4.93 13.02
N THR A 100 2.98 -5.08 13.56
CA THR A 100 3.45 -4.47 14.81
C THR A 100 4.66 -3.59 14.53
N PRO A 101 4.91 -2.52 15.32
CA PRO A 101 6.08 -1.67 15.12
C PRO A 101 7.40 -2.46 15.11
N GLN A 102 7.54 -3.46 15.97
CA GLN A 102 8.74 -4.28 16.11
C GLN A 102 8.98 -5.18 14.88
N ASP A 103 7.94 -5.94 14.47
CA ASP A 103 8.07 -6.87 13.34
C ASP A 103 8.31 -6.12 12.04
N VAL A 104 7.57 -5.04 11.82
CA VAL A 104 7.69 -4.22 10.63
C VAL A 104 9.03 -3.48 10.60
N ALA A 105 9.51 -2.93 11.72
CA ALA A 105 10.84 -2.31 11.78
C ALA A 105 11.93 -3.34 11.47
N SER A 106 11.89 -4.52 12.11
CA SER A 106 12.83 -5.61 11.84
C SER A 106 12.87 -5.97 10.35
N PHE A 107 11.70 -6.14 9.73
CA PHE A 107 11.59 -6.43 8.29
C PHE A 107 12.21 -5.33 7.43
N VAL A 108 11.88 -4.06 7.68
CA VAL A 108 12.35 -2.91 6.91
C VAL A 108 13.86 -2.70 7.02
N PHE A 109 14.43 -2.89 8.21
CA PHE A 109 15.88 -2.75 8.41
C PHE A 109 16.67 -3.92 7.81
N THR A 110 16.07 -5.11 7.71
CA THR A 110 16.69 -6.28 7.09
C THR A 110 16.61 -6.25 5.57
N HIS A 111 15.49 -5.80 5.00
CA HIS A 111 15.20 -5.83 3.57
C HIS A 111 15.37 -4.47 2.90
N GLN A 112 16.41 -3.80 2.99
CA GLN A 112 16.92 -2.55 2.37
C GLN A 112 16.04 -1.81 1.32
N SER A 113 14.71 -1.90 1.36
CA SER A 113 13.82 -1.18 0.46
C SER A 113 13.62 0.27 0.92
N PHE A 114 14.30 1.20 0.25
CA PHE A 114 14.23 2.62 0.58
C PHE A 114 12.88 3.27 0.24
N SER A 115 12.20 2.78 -0.79
CA SER A 115 10.96 3.39 -1.29
C SER A 115 9.76 3.16 -0.34
N LEU A 116 9.74 2.03 0.36
CA LEU A 116 8.68 1.67 1.31
C LEU A 116 8.78 2.36 2.66
N LYS A 117 9.99 2.74 3.09
CA LYS A 117 10.21 3.28 4.44
C LYS A 117 9.26 4.42 4.83
N PRO A 118 9.05 5.45 4.00
CA PRO A 118 8.12 6.52 4.34
C PRO A 118 6.67 6.05 4.45
N THR A 119 6.22 5.15 3.56
CA THR A 119 4.85 4.62 3.59
C THR A 119 4.60 3.83 4.86
N ILE A 120 5.51 2.92 5.18
CA ILE A 120 5.46 2.07 6.37
C ILE A 120 5.51 2.93 7.65
N TYR A 121 6.41 3.90 7.71
CA TYR A 121 6.49 4.80 8.87
C TYR A 121 5.17 5.53 9.10
N HIS A 122 4.58 6.12 8.08
CA HIS A 122 3.30 6.80 8.21
C HIS A 122 2.15 5.85 8.60
N ALA A 123 2.16 4.63 8.09
CA ALA A 123 1.18 3.61 8.46
C ALA A 123 1.29 3.21 9.93
N LEU A 124 2.50 2.96 10.42
CA LEU A 124 2.75 2.66 11.83
C LEU A 124 2.37 3.81 12.74
N VAL A 125 2.76 5.04 12.40
CA VAL A 125 2.41 6.23 13.19
C VAL A 125 0.90 6.43 13.25
N HIS A 126 0.19 6.17 12.15
CA HIS A 126 -1.27 6.25 12.11
C HIS A 126 -1.95 5.27 13.07
N GLU A 127 -1.47 4.03 13.13
CA GLU A 127 -2.10 2.96 13.92
C GLU A 127 -1.60 2.92 15.38
N PHE A 128 -0.33 3.21 15.63
CA PHE A 128 0.30 3.00 16.95
C PHE A 128 0.76 4.29 17.66
N GLY A 129 0.69 5.43 16.98
CA GLY A 129 1.14 6.71 17.50
C GLY A 129 2.65 6.93 17.32
N ARG A 130 3.02 8.21 17.12
CA ARG A 130 4.40 8.62 16.80
C ARG A 130 5.41 8.24 17.88
N GLU A 131 5.11 8.55 19.14
CA GLU A 131 6.06 8.32 20.25
C GLU A 131 6.46 6.85 20.37
N HIS A 132 5.48 5.94 20.25
CA HIS A 132 5.75 4.51 20.30
C HIS A 132 6.58 4.03 19.11
N VAL A 133 6.24 4.46 17.90
CA VAL A 133 6.97 4.09 16.68
C VAL A 133 8.41 4.61 16.70
N ASP A 134 8.61 5.88 17.08
CA ASP A 134 9.94 6.49 17.16
C ASP A 134 10.82 5.77 18.21
N ALA A 135 10.24 5.38 19.34
CA ALA A 135 10.95 4.62 20.37
C ALA A 135 11.40 3.23 19.86
N VAL A 136 10.56 2.54 19.10
CA VAL A 136 10.93 1.26 18.50
C VAL A 136 12.04 1.44 17.47
N ILE A 137 11.90 2.40 16.55
CA ILE A 137 12.91 2.66 15.50
C ILE A 137 14.27 3.03 16.10
N ALA A 138 14.30 3.81 17.19
CA ALA A 138 15.53 4.20 17.86
C ALA A 138 16.28 3.02 18.53
N SER A 139 15.63 1.85 18.66
CA SER A 139 16.26 0.63 19.21
C SER A 139 16.98 -0.23 18.18
N TYR A 140 16.85 0.09 16.88
CA TYR A 140 17.54 -0.55 15.75
C TYR A 140 18.77 0.22 15.29
#